data_c6ca47f41a739348a6e6ca47c8425212
#
_entry.id   c6ca47f41a739348a6e6ca47c8425212
#
_cell.length_a   1.000
_cell.length_b   1.000
_cell.length_c   1.000
_cell.angle_alpha   90.00
_cell.angle_beta   90.00
_cell.angle_gamma   90.00
#
_symmetry.space_group_name_H-M   'P 1'
#
loop_
_entity.id
_entity.type
_entity.pdbx_description
1 polymer ?
#
loop_
_entity_poly.entity_id
_entity_poly.type
_entity_poly.pdbx_seq_one_letter_code
_entity_poly.pdbx_strand_id
1 'polypeptide(L)'
;MLTASGARFGFRATLPHLLGVPIGTGLLAAASAFGVGAALLAAPVLKLSFQIAAAAWILWLAWKTAQAGRAGRAGDQGKPFTFVQAILFQAVNPKVWAVTIAASAGFGIGLPPLAEATRLFAVFAGINLFVCLFWTTAGHSLSGLLKSDSVWRVFMTIMAALMAATVILIFV
;
A
#
# COMPACT_ATOMS: atom_id res chain seq x y z
N MET A 1 0.27 4.51 -5.43
CA MET A 1 -0.47 5.26 -4.38
C MET A 1 0.39 6.36 -3.75
N LEU A 2 1.49 6.07 -3.08
CA LEU A 2 2.33 7.08 -2.42
C LEU A 2 2.88 8.14 -3.38
N THR A 3 3.33 7.77 -4.58
CA THR A 3 3.78 8.72 -5.61
C THR A 3 2.68 9.71 -6.00
N ALA A 4 1.46 9.19 -6.26
CA ALA A 4 0.31 10.03 -6.57
C ALA A 4 -0.09 10.94 -5.39
N SER A 5 -0.03 10.41 -4.16
CA SER A 5 -0.31 11.18 -2.95
C SER A 5 0.75 12.26 -2.73
N GLY A 6 2.04 11.93 -2.87
CA GLY A 6 3.15 12.88 -2.77
C GLY A 6 3.08 14.00 -3.81
N ALA A 7 2.74 13.66 -5.05
CA ALA A 7 2.56 14.63 -6.13
C ALA A 7 1.35 15.56 -5.88
N ARG A 8 0.25 15.01 -5.34
CA ARG A 8 -1.01 15.74 -5.15
C ARG A 8 -1.02 16.60 -3.89
N PHE A 9 -0.60 16.04 -2.77
CA PHE A 9 -0.74 16.67 -1.45
C PHE A 9 0.59 17.17 -0.87
N GLY A 10 1.70 16.80 -1.49
CA GLY A 10 3.03 17.06 -1.01
C GLY A 10 3.49 16.05 0.05
N PHE A 11 4.78 16.12 0.37
CA PHE A 11 5.43 15.16 1.26
C PHE A 11 4.82 15.18 2.67
N ARG A 12 4.71 16.37 3.29
CA ARG A 12 4.25 16.50 4.69
C ARG A 12 2.83 15.99 4.90
N ALA A 13 1.90 16.32 4.01
CA ALA A 13 0.51 15.87 4.11
C ALA A 13 0.39 14.35 3.88
N THR A 14 1.33 13.75 3.14
CA THR A 14 1.36 12.30 2.86
C THR A 14 2.04 11.50 3.99
N LEU A 15 2.70 12.13 4.98
CA LEU A 15 3.39 11.42 6.06
C LEU A 15 2.54 10.37 6.80
N PRO A 16 1.28 10.65 7.19
CA PRO A 16 0.45 9.63 7.84
C PRO A 16 0.25 8.39 6.98
N HIS A 17 -0.02 8.57 5.68
CA HIS A 17 -0.13 7.49 4.70
C HIS A 17 1.21 6.74 4.56
N LEU A 18 2.31 7.49 4.41
CA LEU A 18 3.66 6.94 4.26
C LEU A 18 4.04 6.06 5.45
N LEU A 19 3.76 6.49 6.68
CA LEU A 19 4.11 5.73 7.90
C LEU A 19 3.16 4.55 8.13
N GLY A 20 1.89 4.66 7.75
CA GLY A 20 0.91 3.58 7.90
C GLY A 20 1.22 2.35 7.04
N VAL A 21 1.79 2.53 5.84
CA VAL A 21 2.14 1.41 4.94
C VAL A 21 3.19 0.48 5.56
N PRO A 22 4.38 0.93 5.98
CA PRO A 22 5.40 0.05 6.56
C PRO A 22 4.94 -0.57 7.88
N ILE A 23 4.25 0.18 8.72
CA ILE A 23 3.71 -0.37 9.98
C ILE A 23 2.68 -1.47 9.68
N GLY A 24 1.74 -1.23 8.77
CA GLY A 24 0.77 -2.25 8.36
C GLY A 24 1.44 -3.50 7.79
N THR A 25 2.41 -3.33 6.92
CA THR A 25 3.16 -4.46 6.34
C THR A 25 3.95 -5.22 7.41
N GLY A 26 4.61 -4.52 8.33
CA GLY A 26 5.32 -5.13 9.46
C GLY A 26 4.39 -5.93 10.38
N LEU A 27 3.20 -5.40 10.69
CA LEU A 27 2.19 -6.10 11.50
C LEU A 27 1.72 -7.40 10.82
N LEU A 28 1.52 -7.39 9.50
CA LEU A 28 1.16 -8.61 8.76
C LEU A 28 2.31 -9.62 8.76
N ALA A 29 3.55 -9.16 8.63
CA ALA A 29 4.72 -10.03 8.72
C ALA A 29 4.83 -10.69 10.10
N ALA A 30 4.61 -9.93 11.16
CA ALA A 30 4.55 -10.47 12.53
C ALA A 30 3.40 -11.47 12.70
N ALA A 31 2.20 -11.15 12.21
CA ALA A 31 1.05 -12.06 12.25
C ALA A 31 1.32 -13.36 11.46
N SER A 32 2.03 -13.29 10.34
CA SER A 32 2.43 -14.46 9.57
C SER A 32 3.37 -15.39 10.35
N ALA A 33 4.27 -14.83 11.18
CA ALA A 33 5.13 -15.61 12.05
C ALA A 33 4.36 -16.42 13.12
N PHE A 34 3.19 -15.94 13.53
CA PHE A 34 2.26 -16.68 14.41
C PHE A 34 1.33 -17.65 13.67
N GLY A 35 1.53 -17.88 12.37
CA GLY A 35 0.73 -18.80 11.57
C GLY A 35 -0.64 -18.25 11.12
N VAL A 36 -0.99 -17.01 11.47
CA VAL A 36 -2.29 -16.42 11.07
C VAL A 36 -2.45 -16.40 9.56
N GLY A 37 -1.38 -16.12 8.84
CA GLY A 37 -1.38 -16.12 7.40
C GLY A 37 -1.63 -17.50 6.80
N ALA A 38 -1.04 -18.56 7.37
CA ALA A 38 -1.26 -19.93 6.93
C ALA A 38 -2.72 -20.34 7.16
N ALA A 39 -3.29 -20.02 8.31
CA ALA A 39 -4.70 -20.26 8.60
C ALA A 39 -5.64 -19.55 7.62
N LEU A 40 -5.32 -18.30 7.25
CA LEU A 40 -6.08 -17.53 6.26
C LEU A 40 -6.06 -18.20 4.87
N LEU A 41 -4.90 -18.68 4.44
CA LEU A 41 -4.75 -19.36 3.15
C LEU A 41 -5.42 -20.74 3.13
N ALA A 42 -5.52 -21.40 4.28
CA ALA A 42 -6.20 -22.71 4.40
C ALA A 42 -7.72 -22.62 4.29
N ALA A 43 -8.30 -21.41 4.31
CA ALA A 43 -9.74 -21.17 4.18
C ALA A 43 -10.07 -20.55 2.79
N PRO A 44 -10.35 -21.34 1.74
CA PRO A 44 -10.48 -20.84 0.36
C PRO A 44 -11.55 -19.75 0.20
N VAL A 45 -12.68 -19.89 0.90
CA VAL A 45 -13.77 -18.89 0.87
C VAL A 45 -13.30 -17.56 1.46
N LEU A 46 -12.57 -17.60 2.58
CA LEU A 46 -12.05 -16.41 3.23
C LEU A 46 -10.99 -15.73 2.36
N LYS A 47 -10.08 -16.50 1.78
CA LYS A 47 -9.07 -16.02 0.81
C LYS A 47 -9.75 -15.30 -0.35
N LEU A 48 -10.74 -15.93 -0.99
CA LEU A 48 -11.45 -15.35 -2.13
C LEU A 48 -12.20 -14.06 -1.74
N SER A 49 -12.85 -14.04 -0.57
CA SER A 49 -13.53 -12.85 -0.06
C SER A 49 -12.56 -11.67 0.12
N PHE A 50 -11.38 -11.93 0.69
CA PHE A 50 -10.33 -10.92 0.83
C PHE A 50 -9.81 -10.43 -0.52
N GLN A 51 -9.59 -11.33 -1.48
CA GLN A 51 -9.14 -10.99 -2.84
C GLN A 51 -10.16 -10.08 -3.54
N ILE A 52 -11.45 -10.40 -3.48
CA ILE A 52 -12.52 -9.61 -4.08
C ILE A 52 -12.62 -8.24 -3.40
N ALA A 53 -12.61 -8.18 -2.07
CA ALA A 53 -12.65 -6.92 -1.33
C ALA A 53 -11.46 -6.01 -1.66
N ALA A 54 -10.26 -6.58 -1.72
CA ALA A 54 -9.05 -5.85 -2.09
C ALA A 54 -9.11 -5.34 -3.54
N ALA A 55 -9.54 -6.18 -4.48
CA ALA A 55 -9.69 -5.81 -5.89
C ALA A 55 -10.69 -4.65 -6.05
N ALA A 56 -11.86 -4.75 -5.43
CA ALA A 56 -12.88 -3.69 -5.45
C ALA A 56 -12.33 -2.38 -4.87
N TRP A 57 -11.63 -2.45 -3.74
CA TRP A 57 -11.02 -1.28 -3.12
C TRP A 57 -9.94 -0.64 -4.00
N ILE A 58 -9.05 -1.44 -4.58
CA ILE A 58 -7.98 -0.92 -5.46
C ILE A 58 -8.58 -0.28 -6.71
N LEU A 59 -9.59 -0.88 -7.33
CA LEU A 59 -10.27 -0.31 -8.50
C LEU A 59 -10.98 1.00 -8.15
N TRP A 60 -11.65 1.07 -7.02
CA TRP A 60 -12.26 2.31 -6.53
C TRP A 60 -11.23 3.42 -6.30
N LEU A 61 -10.07 3.08 -5.71
CA LEU A 61 -8.97 4.03 -5.53
C LEU A 61 -8.33 4.45 -6.85
N ALA A 62 -8.18 3.53 -7.80
CA ALA A 62 -7.69 3.82 -9.14
C ALA A 62 -8.63 4.80 -9.84
N TRP A 63 -9.92 4.55 -9.78
CA TRP A 63 -10.93 5.47 -10.32
C TRP A 63 -10.88 6.85 -9.67
N LYS A 64 -10.83 6.93 -8.33
CA LYS A 64 -10.62 8.20 -7.62
C LYS A 64 -9.33 8.91 -8.00
N THR A 65 -8.25 8.17 -8.20
CA THR A 65 -6.96 8.72 -8.63
C THR A 65 -7.03 9.30 -10.03
N ALA A 66 -7.70 8.60 -10.97
CA ALA A 66 -7.88 9.10 -12.34
C ALA A 66 -8.67 10.42 -12.38
N GLN A 67 -9.63 10.58 -11.48
CA GLN A 67 -10.45 11.79 -11.38
C GLN A 67 -9.83 12.89 -10.50
N ALA A 68 -8.66 12.63 -9.90
CA ALA A 68 -8.07 13.55 -8.96
C ALA A 68 -7.59 14.84 -9.62
N GLY A 69 -8.19 15.96 -9.25
CA GLY A 69 -7.70 17.30 -9.55
C GLY A 69 -6.40 17.62 -8.79
N ARG A 70 -5.80 18.77 -9.11
CA ARG A 70 -4.67 19.31 -8.31
C ARG A 70 -5.20 19.78 -6.97
N ALA A 71 -4.47 19.47 -5.89
CA ALA A 71 -4.85 19.92 -4.56
C ALA A 71 -4.94 21.48 -4.49
N GLY A 72 -5.92 21.97 -3.76
CA GLY A 72 -6.13 23.40 -3.59
C GLY A 72 -6.94 24.09 -4.70
N ARG A 73 -7.43 23.37 -5.71
CA ARG A 73 -8.40 23.91 -6.68
C ARG A 73 -9.82 23.89 -6.12
N ALA A 74 -10.64 24.85 -6.56
CA ALA A 74 -12.06 24.88 -6.22
C ALA A 74 -12.73 23.52 -6.59
N GLY A 75 -13.38 22.90 -5.61
CA GLY A 75 -14.02 21.59 -5.74
C GLY A 75 -13.14 20.37 -5.42
N ASP A 76 -11.83 20.51 -5.17
CA ASP A 76 -11.00 19.40 -4.71
C ASP A 76 -11.17 19.15 -3.20
N GLN A 77 -11.97 18.15 -2.85
CA GLN A 77 -12.16 17.68 -1.46
C GLN A 77 -11.31 16.47 -1.11
N GLY A 78 -10.34 16.11 -1.96
CA GLY A 78 -9.47 14.96 -1.72
C GLY A 78 -8.55 15.17 -0.53
N LYS A 79 -8.42 14.12 0.29
CA LYS A 79 -7.45 14.05 1.41
C LYS A 79 -6.52 12.87 1.20
N PRO A 80 -5.25 12.96 1.65
CA PRO A 80 -4.39 11.79 1.67
C PRO A 80 -4.95 10.74 2.63
N PHE A 81 -4.54 9.49 2.45
CA PHE A 81 -4.87 8.44 3.42
C PHE A 81 -4.38 8.82 4.80
N THR A 82 -5.20 8.54 5.80
CA THR A 82 -4.78 8.58 7.19
C THR A 82 -3.86 7.40 7.50
N PHE A 83 -3.14 7.47 8.60
CA PHE A 83 -2.30 6.39 9.10
C PHE A 83 -3.08 5.07 9.25
N VAL A 84 -4.26 5.13 9.88
CA VAL A 84 -5.10 3.95 10.11
C VAL A 84 -5.63 3.36 8.80
N GLN A 85 -6.08 4.21 7.86
CA GLN A 85 -6.52 3.74 6.54
C GLN A 85 -5.39 3.04 5.78
N ALA A 86 -4.16 3.53 5.90
CA ALA A 86 -3.01 2.90 5.27
C ALA A 86 -2.69 1.53 5.86
N ILE A 87 -2.79 1.36 7.19
CA ILE A 87 -2.64 0.07 7.86
C ILE A 87 -3.74 -0.90 7.41
N LEU A 88 -5.01 -0.48 7.47
CA LEU A 88 -6.15 -1.31 7.09
C LEU A 88 -6.07 -1.73 5.62
N PHE A 89 -5.56 -0.85 4.76
CA PHE A 89 -5.33 -1.19 3.36
C PHE A 89 -4.33 -2.35 3.20
N GLN A 90 -3.26 -2.39 4.02
CA GLN A 90 -2.34 -3.54 4.00
C GLN A 90 -3.04 -4.81 4.48
N ALA A 91 -3.87 -4.73 5.52
CA ALA A 91 -4.56 -5.89 6.08
C ALA A 91 -5.50 -6.58 5.07
N VAL A 92 -6.11 -5.84 4.15
CA VAL A 92 -6.94 -6.41 3.08
C VAL A 92 -6.17 -6.71 1.79
N ASN A 93 -4.87 -6.40 1.72
CA ASN A 93 -4.06 -6.57 0.53
C ASN A 93 -3.50 -8.01 0.42
N PRO A 94 -4.03 -8.89 -0.46
CA PRO A 94 -3.61 -10.28 -0.54
C PRO A 94 -2.15 -10.43 -0.96
N LYS A 95 -1.61 -9.49 -1.74
CA LYS A 95 -0.20 -9.49 -2.12
C LYS A 95 0.72 -9.38 -0.90
N VAL A 96 0.36 -8.52 0.06
CA VAL A 96 1.17 -8.35 1.28
C VAL A 96 1.12 -9.62 2.11
N TRP A 97 -0.05 -10.25 2.28
CA TRP A 97 -0.19 -11.54 2.93
C TRP A 97 0.68 -12.62 2.25
N ALA A 98 0.57 -12.76 0.93
CA ALA A 98 1.36 -13.76 0.19
C ALA A 98 2.87 -13.59 0.43
N VAL A 99 3.37 -12.36 0.35
CA VAL A 99 4.81 -12.09 0.55
C VAL A 99 5.23 -12.33 2.00
N THR A 100 4.44 -11.90 2.98
CA THR A 100 4.78 -12.07 4.40
C THR A 100 4.69 -13.52 4.87
N ILE A 101 3.75 -14.31 4.33
CA ILE A 101 3.64 -15.75 4.58
C ILE A 101 4.84 -16.47 3.97
N ALA A 102 5.16 -16.19 2.70
CA ALA A 102 6.32 -16.81 2.04
C ALA A 102 7.62 -16.47 2.78
N ALA A 103 7.77 -15.25 3.26
CA ALA A 103 8.92 -14.83 4.04
C ALA A 103 8.99 -15.55 5.40
N SER A 104 7.87 -15.67 6.11
CA SER A 104 7.80 -16.42 7.38
C SER A 104 8.17 -17.89 7.19
N ALA A 105 7.72 -18.52 6.11
CA ALA A 105 8.03 -19.93 5.81
C ALA A 105 9.46 -20.13 5.33
N GLY A 106 10.00 -19.22 4.50
CA GLY A 106 11.29 -19.41 3.83
C GLY A 106 12.49 -18.84 4.59
N PHE A 107 12.29 -17.88 5.49
CA PHE A 107 13.36 -17.17 6.19
C PHE A 107 13.27 -17.30 7.73
N GLY A 108 12.52 -18.27 8.22
CA GLY A 108 12.52 -18.61 9.64
C GLY A 108 13.89 -19.14 10.07
N ILE A 109 14.42 -18.65 11.19
CA ILE A 109 15.74 -19.05 11.72
C ILE A 109 15.64 -19.79 13.05
N GLY A 110 14.43 -20.27 13.39
CA GLY A 110 14.21 -21.08 14.60
C GLY A 110 14.15 -20.29 15.91
N LEU A 111 13.91 -18.98 15.85
CA LEU A 111 13.70 -18.16 17.04
C LEU A 111 12.36 -18.48 17.71
N PRO A 112 12.22 -18.19 19.03
CA PRO A 112 10.91 -18.22 19.67
C PRO A 112 9.90 -17.34 18.90
N PRO A 113 8.60 -17.69 18.88
CA PRO A 113 7.60 -17.04 18.02
C PRO A 113 7.56 -15.51 18.15
N LEU A 114 7.67 -14.97 19.36
CA LEU A 114 7.68 -13.53 19.58
C LEU A 114 8.93 -12.84 19.00
N ALA A 115 10.10 -13.47 19.12
CA ALA A 115 11.34 -12.93 18.59
C ALA A 115 11.32 -12.97 17.05
N GLU A 116 10.79 -14.04 16.46
CA GLU A 116 10.63 -14.17 15.01
C GLU A 116 9.63 -13.12 14.48
N ALA A 117 8.50 -12.93 15.15
CA ALA A 117 7.53 -11.91 14.80
C ALA A 117 8.13 -10.49 14.87
N THR A 118 8.89 -10.20 15.93
CA THR A 118 9.57 -8.89 16.08
C THR A 118 10.60 -8.68 14.97
N ARG A 119 11.38 -9.70 14.64
CA ARG A 119 12.37 -9.66 13.55
C ARG A 119 11.71 -9.39 12.21
N LEU A 120 10.67 -10.14 11.86
CA LEU A 120 9.95 -9.96 10.61
C LEU A 120 9.27 -8.60 10.53
N PHE A 121 8.65 -8.16 11.64
CA PHE A 121 8.12 -6.80 11.72
C PHE A 121 9.18 -5.76 11.39
N ALA A 122 10.33 -5.80 12.07
CA ALA A 122 11.40 -4.82 11.91
C ALA A 122 11.96 -4.80 10.49
N VAL A 123 12.19 -5.97 9.90
CA VAL A 123 12.71 -6.10 8.53
C VAL A 123 11.70 -5.54 7.53
N PHE A 124 10.45 -5.97 7.58
CA PHE A 124 9.43 -5.54 6.63
C PHE A 124 9.07 -4.05 6.80
N ALA A 125 8.91 -3.58 8.02
CA ALA A 125 8.65 -2.15 8.28
C ALA A 125 9.85 -1.29 7.87
N GLY A 126 11.07 -1.71 8.20
CA GLY A 126 12.30 -0.99 7.86
C GLY A 126 12.49 -0.84 6.34
N ILE A 127 12.48 -1.96 5.61
CA ILE A 127 12.65 -1.94 4.15
C ILE A 127 11.53 -1.13 3.49
N ASN A 128 10.28 -1.36 3.89
CA ASN A 128 9.14 -0.65 3.32
C ASN A 128 9.17 0.85 3.62
N LEU A 129 9.70 1.26 4.78
CA LEU A 129 9.85 2.68 5.10
C LEU A 129 10.74 3.39 4.07
N PHE A 130 11.88 2.82 3.72
CA PHE A 130 12.77 3.38 2.69
C PHE A 130 12.09 3.45 1.32
N VAL A 131 11.38 2.39 0.94
CA VAL A 131 10.61 2.34 -0.32
C VAL A 131 9.52 3.42 -0.33
N CYS A 132 8.78 3.56 0.77
CA CYS A 132 7.72 4.57 0.90
C CYS A 132 8.27 6.01 0.88
N LEU A 133 9.39 6.25 1.55
CA LEU A 133 10.10 7.53 1.51
C LEU A 133 10.52 7.88 0.08
N PHE A 134 11.16 6.94 -0.62
CA PHE A 134 11.57 7.12 -2.01
C PHE A 134 10.39 7.51 -2.92
N TRP A 135 9.32 6.72 -2.92
CA TRP A 135 8.17 6.96 -3.79
C TRP A 135 7.39 8.23 -3.44
N THR A 136 7.30 8.58 -2.15
CA THR A 136 6.63 9.81 -1.71
C THR A 136 7.45 11.04 -2.11
N THR A 137 8.77 10.99 -1.92
CA THR A 137 9.68 12.08 -2.31
C THR A 137 9.70 12.25 -3.83
N ALA A 138 9.80 11.15 -4.58
CA ALA A 138 9.72 11.18 -6.04
C ALA A 138 8.41 11.83 -6.52
N GLY A 139 7.27 11.45 -5.93
CA GLY A 139 5.99 12.07 -6.24
C GLY A 139 5.96 13.56 -5.93
N HIS A 140 6.45 13.95 -4.76
CA HIS A 140 6.53 15.36 -4.37
C HIS A 140 7.41 16.18 -5.33
N SER A 141 8.60 15.66 -5.68
CA SER A 141 9.50 16.33 -6.61
C SER A 141 8.91 16.47 -8.02
N LEU A 142 8.18 15.44 -8.48
CA LEU A 142 7.49 15.48 -9.77
C LEU A 142 6.39 16.54 -9.82
N SER A 143 5.81 16.93 -8.68
CA SER A 143 4.73 17.95 -8.63
C SER A 143 5.15 19.27 -9.25
N GLY A 144 6.42 19.65 -9.14
CA GLY A 144 7.00 20.84 -9.77
C GLY A 144 7.04 20.79 -11.30
N LEU A 145 7.08 19.60 -11.89
CA LEU A 145 7.07 19.37 -13.33
C LEU A 145 5.64 19.25 -13.88
N LEU A 146 4.69 18.89 -13.04
CA LEU A 146 3.29 18.66 -13.39
C LEU A 146 2.47 19.98 -13.40
N LYS A 147 3.00 21.04 -14.03
CA LYS A 147 2.41 22.39 -13.98
C LYS A 147 1.17 22.54 -14.87
N SER A 148 1.12 21.86 -16.01
CA SER A 148 -0.03 21.94 -16.91
C SER A 148 -1.12 20.92 -16.52
N ASP A 149 -2.39 21.31 -16.77
CA ASP A 149 -3.53 20.45 -16.44
C ASP A 149 -3.57 19.19 -17.29
N SER A 150 -3.07 19.25 -18.50
CA SER A 150 -2.99 18.10 -19.40
C SER A 150 -1.96 17.09 -18.89
N VAL A 151 -0.75 17.58 -18.54
CA VAL A 151 0.31 16.73 -17.97
C VAL A 151 -0.13 16.13 -16.63
N TRP A 152 -0.82 16.90 -15.78
CA TRP A 152 -1.38 16.41 -14.52
C TRP A 152 -2.38 15.28 -14.76
N ARG A 153 -3.33 15.46 -15.67
CA ARG A 153 -4.33 14.44 -16.00
C ARG A 153 -3.68 13.16 -16.55
N VAL A 154 -2.74 13.29 -17.46
CA VAL A 154 -2.00 12.13 -17.99
C VAL A 154 -1.27 11.39 -16.87
N PHE A 155 -0.55 12.10 -16.01
CA PHE A 155 0.15 11.50 -14.87
C PHE A 155 -0.82 10.74 -13.94
N MET A 156 -1.94 11.35 -13.54
CA MET A 156 -2.91 10.71 -12.67
C MET A 156 -3.60 9.51 -13.34
N THR A 157 -3.86 9.58 -14.65
CA THR A 157 -4.41 8.45 -15.41
C THR A 157 -3.41 7.29 -15.48
N ILE A 158 -2.12 7.56 -15.71
CA ILE A 158 -1.07 6.53 -15.68
C ILE A 158 -0.99 5.89 -14.29
N MET A 159 -0.99 6.68 -13.22
CA MET A 159 -0.96 6.15 -11.85
C MET A 159 -2.18 5.29 -11.55
N ALA A 160 -3.36 5.71 -12.00
CA ALA A 160 -4.60 4.95 -11.87
C ALA A 160 -4.55 3.63 -12.66
N ALA A 161 -4.07 3.67 -13.89
CA ALA A 161 -3.92 2.47 -14.73
C ALA A 161 -2.93 1.46 -14.11
N LEU A 162 -1.79 1.94 -13.61
CA LEU A 162 -0.82 1.09 -12.90
C LEU A 162 -1.43 0.48 -11.63
N MET A 163 -2.24 1.24 -10.88
CA MET A 163 -2.97 0.71 -9.72
C MET A 163 -3.98 -0.35 -10.15
N ALA A 164 -4.78 -0.10 -11.17
CA ALA A 164 -5.75 -1.07 -11.67
C ALA A 164 -5.08 -2.35 -12.20
N ALA A 165 -3.95 -2.22 -12.88
CA ALA A 165 -3.18 -3.36 -13.37
C ALA A 165 -2.69 -4.27 -12.23
N THR A 166 -2.43 -3.74 -11.02
CA THR A 166 -2.04 -4.59 -9.88
C THR A 166 -3.15 -5.54 -9.43
N VAL A 167 -4.41 -5.30 -9.82
CA VAL A 167 -5.53 -6.20 -9.49
C VAL A 167 -5.36 -7.57 -10.14
N ILE A 168 -4.76 -7.63 -11.33
CA ILE A 168 -4.47 -8.90 -12.01
C ILE A 168 -3.59 -9.79 -11.12
N LEU A 169 -2.61 -9.21 -10.43
CA LEU A 169 -1.68 -9.92 -9.56
C LEU A 169 -2.33 -10.46 -8.27
N ILE A 170 -3.59 -10.11 -8.00
CA ILE A 170 -4.33 -10.61 -6.84
C ILE A 170 -4.86 -12.03 -7.12
N PHE A 171 -5.11 -12.35 -8.39
CA PHE A 171 -5.77 -13.60 -8.79
C PHE A 171 -4.82 -14.59 -9.51
N VAL A 172 -3.58 -14.20 -9.71
CA VAL A 172 -2.49 -15.06 -10.22
C VAL A 172 -1.63 -15.55 -9.07
#